data_cd9e75a80770c1ebc8f048341b510e90
#
_entry.id   cd9e75a80770c1ebc8f048341b510e90
#
_cell.length_a   1.000
_cell.length_b   1.000
_cell.length_c   1.000
_cell.angle_alpha   90.00
_cell.angle_beta   90.00
_cell.angle_gamma   90.00
#
_symmetry.space_group_name_H-M   'P 1'
#
loop_
_entity.id
_entity.type
_entity.pdbx_description
1 polymer ?
#
loop_
_entity_poly.entity_id
_entity_poly.type
_entity_poly.pdbx_seq_one_letter_code
_entity_poly.pdbx_strand_id
1 'polypeptide(L)'
;MSQIQILIAQSVVAQNTAGEVTKPNNKEVYMKVVGVYKNGNYKVTIFDNGTKIRETEDDEFIPNRLESVDMKITNKCDIGCPFCHEKSTPDGEHADLNNPVIDTFLPYTEIAIGGGNPLCHPQLEDFLRHLKELKCFPSMTVNQKHFIEEYDRIIQLYNEKLFYGLGISITNLTKDFADKVSQIPGAVIHVIAGLTNLESLKQMKELGIKKVLILGYKVFGRGEDFYNQTIQDNINNLRDNMQEIKTLFEVLSFDNLAIEQLNVKSLMSDEEWAEFYMGDDGGYTMYIDMVNCNYGQSSTSTQRFELLNTINNMFLDIRAKKLENVKLGD
;
A
#
# COMPACT_ATOMS: atom_id res chain seq x y z
N MET A 1 -23.59 19.59 4.06
CA MET A 1 -23.80 18.56 3.00
C MET A 1 -23.02 17.33 3.45
N SER A 2 -23.59 16.12 3.33
CA SER A 2 -22.86 14.91 3.70
C SER A 2 -21.65 14.71 2.76
N GLN A 3 -20.48 14.51 3.33
CA GLN A 3 -19.29 14.15 2.55
C GLN A 3 -19.24 12.62 2.38
N ILE A 4 -19.02 12.17 1.16
CA ILE A 4 -18.79 10.76 0.82
C ILE A 4 -17.44 10.69 0.14
N GLN A 5 -16.54 9.90 0.70
CA GLN A 5 -15.24 9.60 0.11
C GLN A 5 -15.19 8.12 -0.28
N ILE A 6 -15.01 7.84 -1.57
CA ILE A 6 -14.92 6.48 -2.10
C ILE A 6 -13.45 6.15 -2.29
N LEU A 7 -12.96 5.22 -1.47
CA LEU A 7 -11.58 4.78 -1.49
C LEU A 7 -11.53 3.39 -2.10
N ILE A 8 -11.05 3.29 -3.31
CA ILE A 8 -10.73 1.97 -3.89
C ILE A 8 -9.35 1.60 -3.36
N ALA A 9 -9.25 0.48 -2.64
CA ALA A 9 -8.01 0.06 -1.97
C ALA A 9 -6.84 0.08 -2.96
N GLN A 10 -5.85 0.92 -2.64
CA GLN A 10 -4.63 1.10 -3.43
C GLN A 10 -4.89 1.44 -4.90
N SER A 11 -5.64 2.49 -5.15
CA SER A 11 -5.88 2.97 -6.53
C SER A 11 -6.81 4.16 -6.46
N VAL A 12 -7.04 4.94 -7.41
CA VAL A 12 -7.44 4.76 -8.80
C VAL A 12 -7.31 6.10 -9.49
N VAL A 13 -6.72 6.13 -10.63
CA VAL A 13 -7.29 6.90 -11.71
C VAL A 13 -7.96 5.88 -12.62
N ALA A 14 -9.16 5.43 -12.29
CA ALA A 14 -9.97 4.66 -13.21
C ALA A 14 -10.55 5.62 -14.25
N GLN A 15 -10.18 5.42 -15.51
CA GLN A 15 -10.69 6.21 -16.61
C GLN A 15 -12.18 5.98 -16.82
N ASN A 16 -12.94 7.05 -16.75
CA ASN A 16 -14.04 7.26 -17.65
C ASN A 16 -13.56 8.13 -18.81
N THR A 17 -13.17 7.50 -19.92
CA THR A 17 -13.10 8.20 -21.20
C THR A 17 -14.51 8.68 -21.51
N ALA A 18 -14.70 9.99 -21.48
CA ALA A 18 -15.91 10.63 -21.96
C ALA A 18 -16.08 10.33 -23.46
N GLY A 19 -16.98 9.44 -23.77
CA GLY A 19 -17.38 9.07 -25.11
C GLY A 19 -18.51 8.05 -25.00
N GLU A 20 -19.76 8.51 -25.09
CA GLU A 20 -21.01 7.75 -25.22
C GLU A 20 -21.19 6.59 -24.23
N VAL A 21 -22.14 6.79 -23.31
CA VAL A 21 -22.72 5.74 -22.45
C VAL A 21 -23.42 4.71 -23.33
N THR A 22 -22.68 3.78 -23.90
CA THR A 22 -23.23 2.49 -24.26
C THR A 22 -23.18 1.64 -23.01
N LYS A 23 -24.37 1.30 -22.47
CA LYS A 23 -24.51 0.38 -21.34
C LYS A 23 -23.67 -0.87 -21.63
N PRO A 24 -22.64 -1.22 -20.83
CA PRO A 24 -21.98 -2.49 -20.99
C PRO A 24 -22.99 -3.60 -20.67
N ASN A 25 -22.91 -4.69 -21.40
CA ASN A 25 -23.68 -5.91 -21.20
C ASN A 25 -23.66 -6.30 -19.71
N ASN A 26 -24.85 -6.43 -19.13
CA ASN A 26 -25.15 -6.78 -17.74
C ASN A 26 -24.32 -8.00 -17.23
N LYS A 27 -23.16 -7.76 -16.65
CA LYS A 27 -22.71 -8.44 -15.46
C LYS A 27 -22.63 -7.36 -14.38
N GLU A 28 -23.71 -7.23 -13.61
CA GLU A 28 -23.68 -6.47 -12.37
C GLU A 28 -22.56 -7.06 -11.51
N VAL A 29 -21.47 -6.32 -11.34
CA VAL A 29 -20.40 -6.67 -10.40
C VAL A 29 -20.95 -6.32 -9.03
N TYR A 30 -21.59 -7.28 -8.36
CA TYR A 30 -22.03 -7.12 -6.98
C TYR A 30 -20.80 -7.11 -6.06
N MET A 31 -20.41 -5.94 -5.59
CA MET A 31 -19.45 -5.80 -4.50
C MET A 31 -20.12 -6.22 -3.20
N LYS A 32 -19.50 -7.15 -2.49
CA LYS A 32 -19.99 -7.63 -1.19
C LYS A 32 -19.35 -6.83 -0.06
N VAL A 33 -20.16 -6.28 0.84
CA VAL A 33 -19.66 -5.66 2.07
C VAL A 33 -19.03 -6.72 2.97
N VAL A 34 -17.78 -6.51 3.37
CA VAL A 34 -17.01 -7.39 4.25
C VAL A 34 -16.72 -6.77 5.61
N GLY A 35 -16.85 -5.45 5.75
CA GLY A 35 -16.68 -4.75 7.02
C GLY A 35 -17.41 -3.43 7.05
N VAL A 36 -17.98 -3.10 8.21
CA VAL A 36 -18.54 -1.77 8.49
C VAL A 36 -18.15 -1.39 9.91
N TYR A 37 -17.61 -0.17 10.08
CA TYR A 37 -17.28 0.35 11.39
C TYR A 37 -17.40 1.87 11.47
N LYS A 38 -17.51 2.39 12.67
CA LYS A 38 -17.44 3.82 12.95
C LYS A 38 -16.00 4.20 13.27
N ASN A 39 -15.53 5.31 12.68
CA ASN A 39 -14.22 5.88 12.96
C ASN A 39 -14.35 7.39 13.23
N GLY A 40 -14.29 7.77 14.51
CA GLY A 40 -14.52 9.14 14.91
C GLY A 40 -15.92 9.64 14.53
N ASN A 41 -15.99 10.66 13.66
CA ASN A 41 -17.24 11.27 13.21
C ASN A 41 -17.80 10.66 11.91
N TYR A 42 -17.20 9.59 11.38
CA TYR A 42 -17.63 8.99 10.11
C TYR A 42 -17.81 7.47 10.19
N LYS A 43 -18.49 6.93 9.20
CA LYS A 43 -18.67 5.51 8.96
C LYS A 43 -17.75 5.05 7.83
N VAL A 44 -17.14 3.89 7.99
CA VAL A 44 -16.34 3.21 6.97
C VAL A 44 -17.05 1.94 6.54
N THR A 45 -17.20 1.75 5.23
CA THR A 45 -17.70 0.52 4.62
C THR A 45 -16.62 -0.06 3.71
N ILE A 46 -16.26 -1.34 3.91
CA ILE A 46 -15.24 -2.06 3.14
C ILE A 46 -15.92 -3.16 2.32
N PHE A 47 -15.52 -3.28 1.05
CA PHE A 47 -16.00 -4.28 0.11
C PHE A 47 -14.95 -5.35 -0.17
N ASP A 48 -15.39 -6.50 -0.67
CA ASP A 48 -14.55 -7.68 -0.94
C ASP A 48 -13.50 -7.49 -2.05
N ASN A 49 -13.66 -6.48 -2.89
CA ASN A 49 -12.68 -6.06 -3.90
C ASN A 49 -11.64 -5.06 -3.35
N GLY A 50 -11.72 -4.72 -2.06
CA GLY A 50 -10.85 -3.75 -1.39
C GLY A 50 -11.33 -2.30 -1.47
N THR A 51 -12.44 -2.00 -2.14
CA THR A 51 -13.04 -0.65 -2.12
C THR A 51 -13.44 -0.28 -0.70
N LYS A 52 -13.14 0.95 -0.30
CA LYS A 52 -13.51 1.53 0.98
C LYS A 52 -14.30 2.81 0.75
N ILE A 53 -15.40 2.98 1.46
CA ILE A 53 -16.21 4.20 1.43
C ILE A 53 -16.20 4.81 2.84
N ARG A 54 -15.88 6.09 2.94
CA ARG A 54 -16.03 6.92 4.14
C ARG A 54 -17.23 7.84 3.95
N GLU A 55 -18.08 7.94 4.96
CA GLU A 55 -19.29 8.77 4.93
C GLU A 55 -19.40 9.58 6.23
N THR A 56 -19.57 10.89 6.13
CA THR A 56 -19.82 11.79 7.26
C THR A 56 -20.83 12.86 6.88
N GLU A 57 -21.50 13.44 7.87
CA GLU A 57 -22.36 14.63 7.73
C GLU A 57 -21.57 15.94 8.00
N ASP A 58 -20.36 15.80 8.53
CA ASP A 58 -19.47 16.92 8.86
C ASP A 58 -18.63 17.33 7.64
N ASP A 59 -17.96 18.47 7.74
CA ASP A 59 -17.11 19.02 6.66
C ASP A 59 -15.76 18.28 6.53
N GLU A 60 -15.34 17.54 7.57
CA GLU A 60 -14.06 16.86 7.63
C GLU A 60 -14.19 15.44 8.23
N PHE A 61 -13.33 14.52 7.81
CA PHE A 61 -13.19 13.21 8.43
C PHE A 61 -12.20 13.27 9.59
N ILE A 62 -12.69 13.04 10.82
CA ILE A 62 -11.89 13.07 12.05
C ILE A 62 -11.76 11.65 12.61
N PRO A 63 -10.73 10.88 12.22
CA PRO A 63 -10.55 9.52 12.72
C PRO A 63 -10.13 9.49 14.19
N ASN A 64 -10.62 8.50 14.91
CA ASN A 64 -10.22 8.17 16.28
C ASN A 64 -9.63 6.76 16.42
N ARG A 65 -9.49 6.05 15.29
CA ARG A 65 -8.83 4.75 15.20
C ARG A 65 -8.02 4.62 13.91
N LEU A 66 -7.00 3.79 13.98
CA LEU A 66 -6.19 3.41 12.83
C LEU A 66 -7.03 2.69 11.77
N GLU A 67 -6.89 3.07 10.49
CA GLU A 67 -7.50 2.35 9.37
C GLU A 67 -6.53 1.39 8.70
N SER A 68 -5.28 1.82 8.47
CA SER A 68 -4.26 0.95 7.89
C SER A 68 -2.88 1.20 8.49
N VAL A 69 -2.02 0.18 8.46
CA VAL A 69 -0.65 0.24 8.96
C VAL A 69 0.31 -0.46 8.02
N ASP A 70 1.44 0.19 7.76
CA ASP A 70 2.61 -0.48 7.19
C ASP A 70 3.39 -1.13 8.32
N MET A 71 3.52 -2.46 8.30
CA MET A 71 4.12 -3.23 9.39
C MET A 71 5.35 -3.99 8.92
N LYS A 72 6.51 -3.59 9.42
CA LYS A 72 7.75 -4.30 9.19
C LYS A 72 7.90 -5.42 10.20
N ILE A 73 7.98 -6.66 9.70
CA ILE A 73 8.10 -7.86 10.52
C ILE A 73 9.48 -8.52 10.46
N THR A 74 10.32 -8.12 9.52
CA THR A 74 11.65 -8.69 9.36
C THR A 74 12.61 -7.74 8.64
N ASN A 75 13.89 -7.80 9.00
CA ASN A 75 15.01 -7.23 8.26
C ASN A 75 15.73 -8.26 7.38
N LYS A 76 15.34 -9.53 7.45
CA LYS A 76 15.98 -10.60 6.70
C LYS A 76 15.53 -10.60 5.25
N CYS A 77 16.50 -10.53 4.31
CA CYS A 77 16.25 -10.59 2.87
C CYS A 77 17.55 -10.91 2.12
N ASP A 78 17.48 -11.86 1.20
CA ASP A 78 18.62 -12.32 0.38
C ASP A 78 18.73 -11.64 -1.00
N ILE A 79 17.82 -10.70 -1.33
CA ILE A 79 17.82 -10.02 -2.65
C ILE A 79 19.00 -9.05 -2.80
N GLY A 80 19.35 -8.32 -1.72
CA GLY A 80 20.45 -7.35 -1.77
C GLY A 80 20.20 -6.12 -2.64
N CYS A 81 18.95 -5.66 -2.79
CA CYS A 81 18.62 -4.48 -3.58
C CYS A 81 19.53 -3.27 -3.23
N PRO A 82 20.22 -2.65 -4.20
CA PRO A 82 21.13 -1.54 -3.91
C PRO A 82 20.39 -0.28 -3.43
N PHE A 83 19.10 -0.16 -3.72
CA PHE A 83 18.22 0.95 -3.33
C PHE A 83 17.30 0.62 -2.14
N CYS A 84 17.55 -0.44 -1.38
CA CYS A 84 16.66 -0.85 -0.29
C CYS A 84 16.63 0.18 0.84
N HIS A 85 15.47 0.83 1.04
CA HIS A 85 15.31 1.82 2.10
C HIS A 85 15.28 1.19 3.50
N GLU A 86 14.89 -0.08 3.64
CA GLU A 86 14.89 -0.83 4.90
C GLU A 86 16.28 -1.39 5.29
N LYS A 87 17.30 -1.27 4.42
CA LYS A 87 18.66 -1.83 4.63
C LYS A 87 18.66 -3.34 4.95
N SER A 88 17.66 -4.08 4.49
CA SER A 88 17.52 -5.51 4.74
C SER A 88 18.72 -6.32 4.21
N THR A 89 19.12 -7.36 4.97
CA THR A 89 20.27 -8.20 4.69
C THR A 89 19.95 -9.68 4.89
N PRO A 90 20.78 -10.62 4.37
CA PRO A 90 20.59 -12.05 4.62
C PRO A 90 20.67 -12.44 6.10
N ASP A 91 21.42 -11.66 6.90
CA ASP A 91 21.62 -11.87 8.35
C ASP A 91 20.64 -11.01 9.18
N GLY A 92 19.64 -10.38 8.53
CA GLY A 92 18.67 -9.53 9.21
C GLY A 92 17.81 -10.30 10.22
N GLU A 93 17.34 -9.60 11.23
CA GLU A 93 16.57 -10.15 12.34
C GLU A 93 15.07 -10.24 11.98
N HIS A 94 14.37 -11.13 12.67
CA HIS A 94 12.92 -11.24 12.66
C HIS A 94 12.34 -10.56 13.90
N ALA A 95 11.16 -10.00 13.75
CA ALA A 95 10.38 -9.51 14.88
C ALA A 95 9.80 -10.68 15.70
N ASP A 96 9.45 -10.43 16.96
CA ASP A 96 8.59 -11.32 17.72
C ASP A 96 7.13 -11.02 17.41
N LEU A 97 6.49 -11.91 16.63
CA LEU A 97 5.08 -11.79 16.26
C LEU A 97 4.10 -12.34 17.32
N ASN A 98 4.60 -12.76 18.48
CA ASN A 98 3.79 -13.02 19.68
C ASN A 98 3.74 -11.79 20.61
N ASN A 99 4.25 -10.64 20.19
CA ASN A 99 4.21 -9.41 20.99
C ASN A 99 2.75 -9.05 21.33
N PRO A 100 2.38 -8.88 22.62
CA PRO A 100 0.98 -8.62 23.01
C PRO A 100 0.34 -7.37 22.40
N VAL A 101 1.14 -6.45 21.88
CA VAL A 101 0.61 -5.26 21.19
C VAL A 101 -0.21 -5.63 19.97
N ILE A 102 0.09 -6.77 19.33
CA ILE A 102 -0.62 -7.29 18.14
C ILE A 102 -2.08 -7.61 18.49
N ASP A 103 -2.36 -8.12 19.70
CA ASP A 103 -3.72 -8.43 20.18
C ASP A 103 -4.60 -7.18 20.26
N THR A 104 -4.01 -5.99 20.22
CA THR A 104 -4.73 -4.71 20.31
C THR A 104 -5.17 -4.13 18.97
N PHE A 105 -4.92 -4.82 17.84
CA PHE A 105 -5.50 -4.43 16.57
C PHE A 105 -7.02 -4.48 16.62
N LEU A 106 -7.64 -3.41 16.15
CA LEU A 106 -9.09 -3.36 16.03
C LEU A 106 -9.55 -4.09 14.76
N PRO A 107 -10.72 -4.76 14.77
CA PRO A 107 -11.26 -5.42 13.59
C PRO A 107 -11.33 -4.48 12.38
N TYR A 108 -11.11 -5.05 11.19
CA TYR A 108 -11.11 -4.35 9.90
C TYR A 108 -9.95 -3.38 9.68
N THR A 109 -8.91 -3.39 10.53
CA THR A 109 -7.67 -2.68 10.25
C THR A 109 -6.94 -3.38 9.10
N GLU A 110 -6.52 -2.62 8.10
CA GLU A 110 -5.68 -3.11 6.99
C GLU A 110 -4.22 -3.12 7.44
N ILE A 111 -3.52 -4.24 7.22
CA ILE A 111 -2.14 -4.43 7.67
C ILE A 111 -1.27 -4.79 6.45
N ALA A 112 -0.46 -3.83 5.98
CA ALA A 112 0.50 -4.06 4.91
C ALA A 112 1.81 -4.60 5.50
N ILE A 113 2.00 -5.91 5.38
CA ILE A 113 3.15 -6.63 5.92
C ILE A 113 4.31 -6.52 4.96
N GLY A 114 5.45 -6.03 5.46
CA GLY A 114 6.65 -5.79 4.67
C GLY A 114 7.93 -5.86 5.48
N GLY A 115 8.93 -5.11 5.03
CA GLY A 115 10.29 -5.08 5.56
C GLY A 115 11.26 -5.77 4.62
N GLY A 116 11.93 -6.84 5.07
CA GLY A 116 12.78 -7.70 4.24
C GLY A 116 11.96 -8.65 3.35
N ASN A 117 12.16 -9.97 3.50
CA ASN A 117 11.31 -10.99 2.90
C ASN A 117 10.32 -11.54 3.93
N PRO A 118 9.04 -11.16 3.91
CA PRO A 118 8.07 -11.65 4.89
C PRO A 118 7.93 -13.18 4.87
N LEU A 119 8.08 -13.81 3.68
CA LEU A 119 7.92 -15.26 3.53
C LEU A 119 8.96 -16.07 4.29
N CYS A 120 10.14 -15.51 4.60
CA CYS A 120 11.15 -16.19 5.39
C CYS A 120 10.93 -16.08 6.92
N HIS A 121 9.89 -15.34 7.37
CA HIS A 121 9.60 -15.21 8.79
C HIS A 121 9.02 -16.52 9.34
N PRO A 122 9.61 -17.14 10.39
CA PRO A 122 9.20 -18.44 10.87
C PRO A 122 7.78 -18.48 11.47
N GLN A 123 7.29 -17.37 11.97
CA GLN A 123 5.95 -17.24 12.57
C GLN A 123 4.90 -16.67 11.60
N LEU A 124 5.21 -16.51 10.30
CA LEU A 124 4.33 -15.81 9.36
C LEU A 124 2.92 -16.40 9.31
N GLU A 125 2.80 -17.72 9.19
CA GLU A 125 1.50 -18.39 9.01
C GLU A 125 0.64 -18.28 10.26
N ASP A 126 1.22 -18.50 11.43
CA ASP A 126 0.52 -18.37 12.71
C ASP A 126 0.08 -16.92 12.92
N PHE A 127 0.93 -15.96 12.58
CA PHE A 127 0.60 -14.54 12.62
C PHE A 127 -0.55 -14.18 11.69
N LEU A 128 -0.55 -14.65 10.44
CA LEU A 128 -1.65 -14.41 9.50
C LEU A 128 -2.97 -15.04 10.01
N ARG A 129 -2.93 -16.24 10.60
CA ARG A 129 -4.10 -16.88 11.23
C ARG A 129 -4.62 -16.04 12.40
N HIS A 130 -3.72 -15.55 13.24
CA HIS A 130 -4.06 -14.67 14.35
C HIS A 130 -4.71 -13.37 13.89
N LEU A 131 -4.15 -12.70 12.87
CA LEU A 131 -4.77 -11.50 12.28
C LEU A 131 -6.16 -11.77 11.69
N LYS A 132 -6.37 -12.95 11.12
CA LYS A 132 -7.69 -13.38 10.65
C LYS A 132 -8.69 -13.55 11.79
N GLU A 133 -8.27 -14.11 12.95
CA GLU A 133 -9.09 -14.21 14.16
C GLU A 133 -9.47 -12.82 14.71
N LEU A 134 -8.54 -11.86 14.67
CA LEU A 134 -8.77 -10.45 15.00
C LEU A 134 -9.64 -9.72 13.96
N LYS A 135 -10.01 -10.40 12.83
CA LYS A 135 -10.78 -9.84 11.72
C LYS A 135 -10.06 -8.65 11.04
N CYS A 136 -8.75 -8.67 11.00
CA CYS A 136 -7.95 -7.72 10.24
C CYS A 136 -7.84 -8.13 8.77
N PHE A 137 -7.40 -7.20 7.92
CA PHE A 137 -7.19 -7.40 6.48
C PHE A 137 -5.70 -7.32 6.14
N PRO A 138 -4.92 -8.41 6.33
CA PRO A 138 -3.52 -8.40 5.98
C PRO A 138 -3.32 -8.42 4.45
N SER A 139 -2.30 -7.69 4.00
CA SER A 139 -1.66 -7.80 2.69
C SER A 139 -0.16 -8.00 2.89
N MET A 140 0.53 -8.54 1.88
CA MET A 140 1.97 -8.74 1.93
C MET A 140 2.65 -8.12 0.71
N THR A 141 3.89 -7.62 0.90
CA THR A 141 4.74 -7.22 -0.22
C THR A 141 5.94 -8.16 -0.30
N VAL A 142 6.14 -8.78 -1.47
CA VAL A 142 7.24 -9.70 -1.75
C VAL A 142 8.01 -9.26 -2.98
N ASN A 143 9.29 -9.66 -3.08
CA ASN A 143 10.04 -9.51 -4.33
C ASN A 143 9.62 -10.59 -5.33
N GLN A 144 9.68 -10.30 -6.62
CA GLN A 144 9.38 -11.24 -7.71
C GLN A 144 10.13 -12.57 -7.59
N LYS A 145 11.41 -12.57 -7.17
CA LYS A 145 12.17 -13.81 -6.97
C LYS A 145 11.48 -14.68 -5.92
N HIS A 146 11.17 -14.14 -4.76
CA HIS A 146 10.50 -14.86 -3.68
C HIS A 146 9.08 -15.29 -4.09
N PHE A 147 8.36 -14.46 -4.85
CA PHE A 147 7.06 -14.83 -5.40
C PHE A 147 7.13 -16.07 -6.30
N ILE A 148 8.14 -16.17 -7.15
CA ILE A 148 8.33 -17.33 -8.04
C ILE A 148 8.77 -18.56 -7.24
N GLU A 149 9.72 -18.42 -6.33
CA GLU A 149 10.27 -19.51 -5.51
C GLU A 149 9.23 -20.10 -4.56
N GLU A 150 8.37 -19.27 -3.97
CA GLU A 150 7.37 -19.65 -2.97
C GLU A 150 5.93 -19.67 -3.55
N TYR A 151 5.80 -19.75 -4.89
CA TYR A 151 4.52 -19.56 -5.57
C TYR A 151 3.40 -20.47 -5.02
N ASP A 152 3.66 -21.76 -4.88
CA ASP A 152 2.66 -22.73 -4.41
C ASP A 152 2.22 -22.45 -2.97
N ARG A 153 3.15 -22.05 -2.11
CA ARG A 153 2.87 -21.63 -0.73
C ARG A 153 2.02 -20.36 -0.71
N ILE A 154 2.34 -19.38 -1.53
CA ILE A 154 1.55 -18.13 -1.65
C ILE A 154 0.12 -18.45 -2.10
N ILE A 155 -0.06 -19.31 -3.11
CA ILE A 155 -1.38 -19.75 -3.58
C ILE A 155 -2.15 -20.46 -2.47
N GLN A 156 -1.49 -21.32 -1.69
CA GLN A 156 -2.13 -21.98 -0.54
C GLN A 156 -2.63 -20.97 0.48
N LEU A 157 -1.78 -20.03 0.93
CA LEU A 157 -2.13 -19.00 1.91
C LEU A 157 -3.27 -18.10 1.41
N TYR A 158 -3.26 -17.76 0.11
CA TYR A 158 -4.32 -16.98 -0.53
C TYR A 158 -5.66 -17.74 -0.54
N ASN A 159 -5.65 -19.02 -0.91
CA ASN A 159 -6.86 -19.88 -0.92
C ASN A 159 -7.42 -20.09 0.49
N GLU A 160 -6.58 -20.15 1.50
CA GLU A 160 -6.97 -20.16 2.92
C GLU A 160 -7.49 -18.80 3.41
N LYS A 161 -7.43 -17.77 2.58
CA LYS A 161 -7.82 -16.39 2.90
C LYS A 161 -7.07 -15.86 4.14
N LEU A 162 -5.78 -16.09 4.16
CA LEU A 162 -4.89 -15.60 5.21
C LEU A 162 -4.35 -14.20 4.90
N PHE A 163 -4.42 -13.78 3.64
CA PHE A 163 -4.20 -12.40 3.21
C PHE A 163 -5.16 -12.06 2.06
N TYR A 164 -5.38 -10.76 1.81
CA TYR A 164 -6.32 -10.24 0.83
C TYR A 164 -5.64 -9.52 -0.33
N GLY A 165 -4.46 -8.93 -0.12
CA GLY A 165 -3.65 -8.24 -1.12
C GLY A 165 -2.24 -8.79 -1.18
N LEU A 166 -1.65 -8.80 -2.38
CA LEU A 166 -0.26 -9.20 -2.63
C LEU A 166 0.43 -8.16 -3.50
N GLY A 167 1.34 -7.39 -2.91
CA GLY A 167 2.26 -6.53 -3.64
C GLY A 167 3.46 -7.33 -4.14
N ILE A 168 3.80 -7.23 -5.42
CA ILE A 168 4.95 -7.92 -5.99
C ILE A 168 5.90 -6.90 -6.60
N SER A 169 7.06 -6.68 -5.95
CA SER A 169 8.10 -5.81 -6.47
C SER A 169 8.80 -6.48 -7.65
N ILE A 170 8.57 -5.93 -8.85
CA ILE A 170 9.08 -6.50 -10.10
C ILE A 170 10.58 -6.26 -10.25
N THR A 171 11.29 -7.24 -10.80
CA THR A 171 12.72 -7.16 -11.16
C THR A 171 12.98 -7.54 -12.62
N ASN A 172 12.19 -8.47 -13.17
CA ASN A 172 12.33 -8.93 -14.55
C ASN A 172 10.96 -9.33 -15.12
N LEU A 173 10.54 -8.63 -16.15
CA LEU A 173 9.25 -8.84 -16.79
C LEU A 173 9.31 -10.02 -17.77
N THR A 174 8.54 -11.09 -17.51
CA THR A 174 8.41 -12.24 -18.40
C THR A 174 6.93 -12.64 -18.52
N LYS A 175 6.60 -13.36 -19.60
CA LYS A 175 5.23 -13.87 -19.81
C LYS A 175 4.84 -14.87 -18.72
N ASP A 176 5.72 -15.79 -18.33
CA ASP A 176 5.46 -16.77 -17.24
C ASP A 176 5.14 -16.07 -15.93
N PHE A 177 5.89 -15.02 -15.60
CA PHE A 177 5.60 -14.20 -14.41
C PHE A 177 4.22 -13.54 -14.50
N ALA A 178 3.88 -12.91 -15.63
CA ALA A 178 2.58 -12.27 -15.81
C ALA A 178 1.43 -13.27 -15.71
N ASP A 179 1.60 -14.48 -16.26
CA ASP A 179 0.61 -15.56 -16.17
C ASP A 179 0.40 -16.03 -14.73
N LYS A 180 1.47 -16.19 -13.94
CA LYS A 180 1.39 -16.52 -12.50
C LYS A 180 0.68 -15.43 -11.69
N VAL A 181 1.01 -14.16 -11.94
CA VAL A 181 0.34 -13.01 -11.29
C VAL A 181 -1.16 -13.02 -11.56
N SER A 182 -1.59 -13.35 -12.77
CA SER A 182 -3.00 -13.39 -13.17
C SER A 182 -3.85 -14.39 -12.38
N GLN A 183 -3.23 -15.39 -11.75
CA GLN A 183 -3.93 -16.39 -10.92
C GLN A 183 -4.29 -15.86 -9.53
N ILE A 184 -3.78 -14.69 -9.13
CA ILE A 184 -4.06 -14.08 -7.83
C ILE A 184 -4.80 -12.75 -8.05
N PRO A 185 -6.14 -12.71 -7.97
CA PRO A 185 -6.92 -11.50 -8.23
C PRO A 185 -6.53 -10.28 -7.38
N GLY A 186 -6.02 -10.52 -6.16
CA GLY A 186 -5.53 -9.48 -5.25
C GLY A 186 -4.07 -9.04 -5.50
N ALA A 187 -3.40 -9.56 -6.54
CA ALA A 187 -2.01 -9.18 -6.83
C ALA A 187 -1.92 -7.81 -7.53
N VAL A 188 -0.95 -7.01 -7.08
CA VAL A 188 -0.60 -5.69 -7.61
C VAL A 188 0.90 -5.65 -7.86
N ILE A 189 1.31 -5.27 -9.06
CA ILE A 189 2.73 -5.11 -9.38
C ILE A 189 3.22 -3.79 -8.82
N HIS A 190 4.26 -3.85 -7.99
CA HIS A 190 4.93 -2.68 -7.46
C HIS A 190 6.12 -2.30 -8.35
N VAL A 191 6.14 -1.06 -8.78
CA VAL A 191 7.26 -0.43 -9.47
C VAL A 191 7.70 0.81 -8.70
N ILE A 192 8.96 1.20 -8.84
CA ILE A 192 9.52 2.38 -8.17
C ILE A 192 9.77 3.45 -9.21
N ALA A 193 9.23 4.65 -9.03
CA ALA A 193 9.56 5.82 -9.82
C ALA A 193 11.09 6.03 -9.80
N GLY A 194 11.68 6.31 -10.96
CA GLY A 194 13.14 6.39 -11.08
C GLY A 194 13.84 5.06 -11.43
N LEU A 195 13.26 3.90 -11.11
CA LEU A 195 13.76 2.58 -11.50
C LEU A 195 12.97 1.96 -12.65
N THR A 196 11.80 2.51 -12.95
CA THR A 196 10.99 2.15 -14.12
C THR A 196 10.83 3.35 -15.04
N ASN A 197 10.41 3.09 -16.27
CA ASN A 197 10.13 4.11 -17.29
C ASN A 197 8.85 3.76 -18.05
N LEU A 198 8.39 4.67 -18.92
CA LEU A 198 7.17 4.49 -19.71
C LEU A 198 7.19 3.21 -20.55
N GLU A 199 8.33 2.89 -21.18
CA GLU A 199 8.45 1.70 -22.03
C GLU A 199 8.24 0.41 -21.24
N SER A 200 8.82 0.30 -20.05
CA SER A 200 8.61 -0.83 -19.15
C SER A 200 7.13 -0.97 -18.75
N LEU A 201 6.44 0.15 -18.49
CA LEU A 201 5.01 0.13 -18.17
C LEU A 201 4.16 -0.33 -19.38
N LYS A 202 4.49 0.08 -20.60
CA LYS A 202 3.83 -0.40 -21.82
C LYS A 202 4.01 -1.90 -22.00
N GLN A 203 5.21 -2.42 -21.80
CA GLN A 203 5.49 -3.86 -21.87
C GLN A 203 4.71 -4.66 -20.82
N MET A 204 4.52 -4.11 -19.60
CA MET A 204 3.66 -4.73 -18.58
C MET A 204 2.21 -4.85 -19.06
N LYS A 205 1.66 -3.79 -19.67
CA LYS A 205 0.32 -3.82 -20.28
C LYS A 205 0.22 -4.88 -21.37
N GLU A 206 1.19 -4.95 -22.28
CA GLU A 206 1.21 -5.92 -23.38
C GLU A 206 1.22 -7.37 -22.88
N LEU A 207 1.88 -7.64 -21.75
CA LEU A 207 1.89 -8.96 -21.11
C LEU A 207 0.65 -9.23 -20.24
N GLY A 208 -0.29 -8.30 -20.19
CA GLY A 208 -1.58 -8.49 -19.52
C GLY A 208 -1.57 -8.17 -18.03
N ILE A 209 -0.57 -7.45 -17.52
CA ILE A 209 -0.60 -6.90 -16.16
C ILE A 209 -1.70 -5.85 -16.09
N LYS A 210 -2.59 -5.98 -15.09
CA LYS A 210 -3.79 -5.15 -14.96
C LYS A 210 -3.71 -4.13 -13.84
N LYS A 211 -2.96 -4.45 -12.76
CA LYS A 211 -2.88 -3.65 -11.54
C LYS A 211 -1.44 -3.29 -11.23
N VAL A 212 -1.17 -2.00 -11.13
CA VAL A 212 0.16 -1.46 -10.84
C VAL A 212 0.07 -0.42 -9.74
N LEU A 213 0.99 -0.50 -8.77
CA LEU A 213 1.27 0.54 -7.79
C LEU A 213 2.62 1.16 -8.11
N ILE A 214 2.64 2.45 -8.38
CA ILE A 214 3.88 3.22 -8.51
C ILE A 214 4.25 3.78 -7.14
N LEU A 215 5.38 3.33 -6.61
CA LEU A 215 5.99 3.82 -5.39
C LEU A 215 6.98 4.95 -5.71
N GLY A 216 7.02 5.98 -4.89
CA GLY A 216 8.03 7.01 -5.00
C GLY A 216 9.44 6.46 -4.69
N TYR A 217 10.45 7.04 -5.31
CA TYR A 217 11.83 6.71 -5.00
C TYR A 217 12.21 7.28 -3.63
N LYS A 218 12.55 6.40 -2.70
CA LYS A 218 12.89 6.76 -1.32
C LYS A 218 14.39 7.05 -1.21
N VAL A 219 14.76 8.33 -1.07
CA VAL A 219 16.13 8.77 -0.74
C VAL A 219 16.34 8.53 0.75
N PHE A 220 16.40 7.24 1.13
CA PHE A 220 16.51 6.78 2.50
C PHE A 220 17.17 5.39 2.52
N GLY A 221 17.90 5.07 3.59
CA GLY A 221 18.61 3.80 3.70
C GLY A 221 19.70 3.66 2.63
N ARG A 222 19.75 2.51 1.90
CA ARG A 222 20.64 2.35 0.74
C ARG A 222 20.18 3.15 -0.48
N GLY A 223 18.92 3.56 -0.52
CA GLY A 223 18.41 4.40 -1.60
C GLY A 223 19.05 5.76 -1.68
N GLU A 224 19.58 6.29 -0.55
CA GLU A 224 20.34 7.54 -0.52
C GLU A 224 21.67 7.43 -1.29
N ASP A 225 22.43 6.37 -1.04
CA ASP A 225 23.71 6.12 -1.71
C ASP A 225 23.53 5.76 -3.19
N PHE A 226 22.42 5.15 -3.54
CA PHE A 226 22.12 4.71 -4.91
C PHE A 226 21.52 5.81 -5.78
N TYR A 227 21.01 6.89 -5.20
CA TYR A 227 20.39 8.01 -5.92
C TYR A 227 21.39 8.70 -6.86
N ASN A 228 20.98 8.93 -8.10
CA ASN A 228 21.79 9.59 -9.11
C ASN A 228 20.93 10.29 -10.18
N GLN A 229 21.58 10.98 -11.13
CA GLN A 229 20.87 11.74 -12.16
C GLN A 229 19.94 10.87 -13.02
N THR A 230 20.31 9.63 -13.33
CA THR A 230 19.47 8.72 -14.12
C THR A 230 18.15 8.43 -13.44
N ILE A 231 18.15 8.27 -12.10
CA ILE A 231 16.93 8.09 -11.32
C ILE A 231 16.04 9.33 -11.42
N GLN A 232 16.63 10.53 -11.28
CA GLN A 232 15.88 11.77 -11.41
C GLN A 232 15.31 11.95 -12.82
N ASP A 233 16.07 11.61 -13.86
CA ASP A 233 15.64 11.68 -15.26
C ASP A 233 14.47 10.71 -15.51
N ASN A 234 14.49 9.51 -14.94
CA ASN A 234 13.39 8.56 -15.03
C ASN A 234 12.13 9.07 -14.30
N ILE A 235 12.27 9.67 -13.11
CA ILE A 235 11.13 10.30 -12.40
C ILE A 235 10.53 11.39 -13.28
N ASN A 236 11.34 12.25 -13.86
CA ASN A 236 10.90 13.31 -14.77
C ASN A 236 10.19 12.72 -16.01
N ASN A 237 10.76 11.67 -16.60
CA ASN A 237 10.17 10.98 -17.74
C ASN A 237 8.77 10.41 -17.40
N LEU A 238 8.61 9.74 -16.25
CA LEU A 238 7.29 9.27 -15.82
C LEU A 238 6.32 10.44 -15.62
N ARG A 239 6.74 11.50 -14.91
CA ARG A 239 5.92 12.68 -14.64
C ARG A 239 5.42 13.33 -15.95
N ASP A 240 6.31 13.51 -16.92
CA ASP A 240 5.98 14.16 -18.20
C ASP A 240 5.04 13.31 -19.07
N ASN A 241 4.98 11.99 -18.84
CA ASN A 241 4.13 11.05 -19.57
C ASN A 241 2.91 10.55 -18.76
N MET A 242 2.58 11.16 -17.62
CA MET A 242 1.51 10.69 -16.74
C MET A 242 0.13 10.65 -17.43
N GLN A 243 -0.15 11.54 -18.39
CA GLN A 243 -1.40 11.50 -19.18
C GLN A 243 -1.56 10.22 -20.00
N GLU A 244 -0.45 9.65 -20.46
CA GLU A 244 -0.45 8.35 -21.14
C GLU A 244 -0.49 7.21 -20.12
N ILE A 245 0.34 7.27 -19.08
CA ILE A 245 0.48 6.22 -18.07
C ILE A 245 -0.85 5.91 -17.39
N LYS A 246 -1.66 6.93 -17.08
CA LYS A 246 -2.99 6.74 -16.45
C LYS A 246 -3.95 5.90 -17.29
N THR A 247 -3.65 5.66 -18.58
CA THR A 247 -4.48 4.87 -19.50
C THR A 247 -4.01 3.43 -19.66
N LEU A 248 -2.88 3.04 -19.05
CA LEU A 248 -2.25 1.75 -19.34
C LEU A 248 -2.89 0.58 -18.59
N PHE A 249 -3.40 0.79 -17.38
CA PHE A 249 -3.81 -0.30 -16.49
C PHE A 249 -5.28 -0.18 -16.07
N GLU A 250 -5.91 -1.30 -15.72
CA GLU A 250 -7.25 -1.30 -15.12
C GLU A 250 -7.25 -0.64 -13.74
N VAL A 251 -6.14 -0.82 -12.98
CA VAL A 251 -5.90 -0.19 -11.68
C VAL A 251 -4.49 0.37 -11.67
N LEU A 252 -4.38 1.67 -11.51
CA LEU A 252 -3.12 2.38 -11.31
C LEU A 252 -3.19 3.16 -10.00
N SER A 253 -2.25 2.91 -9.11
CA SER A 253 -2.18 3.55 -7.81
C SER A 253 -0.81 4.14 -7.52
N PHE A 254 -0.75 4.98 -6.50
CA PHE A 254 0.45 5.72 -6.10
C PHE A 254 0.54 5.76 -4.58
N ASP A 255 1.74 5.59 -4.02
CA ASP A 255 1.97 6.01 -2.64
C ASP A 255 2.11 7.55 -2.55
N ASN A 256 2.04 8.10 -1.35
CA ASN A 256 2.09 9.55 -1.16
C ASN A 256 3.36 10.19 -1.74
N LEU A 257 4.49 9.50 -1.68
CA LEU A 257 5.74 9.99 -2.24
C LEU A 257 5.71 10.02 -3.78
N ALA A 258 5.12 9.01 -4.42
CA ALA A 258 4.94 9.02 -5.88
C ALA A 258 3.93 10.09 -6.32
N ILE A 259 2.88 10.32 -5.56
CA ILE A 259 1.92 11.41 -5.82
C ILE A 259 2.66 12.75 -5.91
N GLU A 260 3.57 13.02 -4.97
CA GLU A 260 4.38 14.23 -4.94
C GLU A 260 5.38 14.27 -6.10
N GLN A 261 6.21 13.24 -6.24
CA GLN A 261 7.29 13.17 -7.24
C GLN A 261 6.77 13.26 -8.69
N LEU A 262 5.61 12.67 -8.96
CA LEU A 262 4.99 12.62 -10.30
C LEU A 262 3.92 13.68 -10.51
N ASN A 263 3.66 14.56 -9.51
CA ASN A 263 2.65 15.60 -9.57
C ASN A 263 1.25 15.08 -9.96
N VAL A 264 0.84 13.93 -9.38
CA VAL A 264 -0.40 13.23 -9.75
C VAL A 264 -1.64 14.11 -9.54
N LYS A 265 -1.65 14.98 -8.53
CA LYS A 265 -2.76 15.90 -8.27
C LYS A 265 -3.11 16.76 -9.49
N SER A 266 -2.14 17.16 -10.29
CA SER A 266 -2.37 17.98 -11.49
C SER A 266 -3.15 17.28 -12.62
N LEU A 267 -3.39 15.97 -12.50
CA LEU A 267 -4.13 15.17 -13.48
C LEU A 267 -5.63 15.06 -13.17
N MET A 268 -6.06 15.60 -12.03
CA MET A 268 -7.39 15.42 -11.47
C MET A 268 -8.03 16.79 -11.19
N SER A 269 -9.35 16.86 -11.25
CA SER A 269 -10.09 18.00 -10.71
C SER A 269 -10.03 18.01 -9.17
N ASP A 270 -10.39 19.14 -8.54
CA ASP A 270 -10.44 19.20 -7.08
C ASP A 270 -11.53 18.24 -6.51
N GLU A 271 -12.61 18.02 -7.23
CA GLU A 271 -13.67 17.07 -6.88
C GLU A 271 -13.17 15.62 -6.94
N GLU A 272 -12.51 15.25 -8.04
CA GLU A 272 -11.89 13.92 -8.16
C GLU A 272 -10.82 13.70 -7.09
N TRP A 273 -10.01 14.72 -6.82
CA TRP A 273 -9.01 14.65 -5.76
C TRP A 273 -9.64 14.41 -4.39
N ALA A 274 -10.70 15.16 -4.05
CA ALA A 274 -11.41 14.99 -2.78
C ALA A 274 -12.07 13.59 -2.67
N GLU A 275 -12.51 13.02 -3.79
CA GLU A 275 -13.12 11.69 -3.84
C GLU A 275 -12.09 10.56 -3.67
N PHE A 276 -10.91 10.65 -4.32
CA PHE A 276 -9.99 9.52 -4.43
C PHE A 276 -8.73 9.63 -3.57
N TYR A 277 -8.40 10.81 -3.06
CA TYR A 277 -7.20 10.96 -2.24
C TYR A 277 -7.37 10.33 -0.85
N MET A 278 -6.53 9.33 -0.55
CA MET A 278 -6.61 8.55 0.69
C MET A 278 -6.22 9.32 1.95
N GLY A 279 -5.58 10.47 1.82
CA GLY A 279 -5.02 11.29 2.89
C GLY A 279 -3.51 11.11 3.06
N ASP A 280 -2.90 12.08 3.73
CA ASP A 280 -1.47 12.09 4.01
C ASP A 280 -1.07 11.02 5.01
N ASP A 281 0.22 10.65 5.00
CA ASP A 281 0.83 9.81 6.02
C ASP A 281 0.52 10.34 7.43
N GLY A 282 0.17 9.44 8.34
CA GLY A 282 -0.23 9.78 9.71
C GLY A 282 -1.66 10.36 9.84
N GLY A 283 -2.41 10.55 8.74
CA GLY A 283 -3.81 10.98 8.76
C GLY A 283 -4.76 9.85 9.18
N TYR A 284 -4.67 8.73 8.49
CA TYR A 284 -5.44 7.50 8.71
C TYR A 284 -4.54 6.27 8.87
N THR A 285 -3.27 6.45 8.66
CA THR A 285 -2.24 5.43 8.56
C THR A 285 -1.10 5.70 9.54
N MET A 286 -0.27 4.70 9.79
CA MET A 286 1.03 4.84 10.46
C MET A 286 1.96 3.71 10.02
N TYR A 287 3.22 3.79 10.43
CA TYR A 287 4.22 2.73 10.25
C TYR A 287 4.63 2.13 11.59
N ILE A 288 4.78 0.81 11.65
CA ILE A 288 5.31 0.08 12.80
C ILE A 288 6.49 -0.78 12.35
N ASP A 289 7.62 -0.62 13.01
CA ASP A 289 8.79 -1.49 12.91
C ASP A 289 8.80 -2.44 14.11
N MET A 290 8.30 -3.66 13.91
CA MET A 290 8.27 -4.68 14.96
C MET A 290 9.64 -5.28 15.25
N VAL A 291 10.61 -5.15 14.30
CA VAL A 291 11.99 -5.62 14.52
C VAL A 291 12.71 -4.72 15.53
N ASN A 292 12.57 -3.40 15.38
CA ASN A 292 13.17 -2.41 16.25
C ASN A 292 12.24 -1.92 17.37
N CYS A 293 11.04 -2.49 17.50
CA CYS A 293 10.05 -2.13 18.51
C CYS A 293 9.74 -0.63 18.55
N ASN A 294 9.50 -0.01 17.38
CA ASN A 294 9.16 1.40 17.29
C ASN A 294 8.07 1.68 16.24
N TYR A 295 7.49 2.89 16.30
CA TYR A 295 6.52 3.35 15.33
C TYR A 295 6.85 4.77 14.84
N GLY A 296 6.22 5.17 13.76
CA GLY A 296 6.36 6.49 13.15
C GLY A 296 5.26 6.80 12.16
N GLN A 297 5.31 7.98 11.58
CA GLN A 297 4.32 8.45 10.62
C GLN A 297 4.36 7.63 9.32
N SER A 298 5.56 7.32 8.82
CA SER A 298 5.79 6.52 7.61
C SER A 298 7.08 5.72 7.72
N SER A 299 7.35 4.81 6.78
CA SER A 299 8.58 4.02 6.74
C SER A 299 9.86 4.87 6.58
N THR A 300 9.75 6.08 6.02
CA THR A 300 10.87 7.01 5.81
C THR A 300 10.95 8.13 6.83
N SER A 301 10.03 8.18 7.79
CA SER A 301 10.06 9.18 8.86
C SER A 301 11.32 9.03 9.70
N THR A 302 12.03 10.13 9.95
CA THR A 302 13.22 10.16 10.84
C THR A 302 12.85 10.13 12.31
N GLN A 303 11.62 10.58 12.65
CA GLN A 303 11.10 10.50 14.00
C GLN A 303 10.52 9.11 14.25
N ARG A 304 11.05 8.43 15.27
CA ARG A 304 10.62 7.13 15.74
C ARG A 304 10.35 7.18 17.23
N PHE A 305 9.31 6.46 17.66
CA PHE A 305 8.85 6.42 19.05
C PHE A 305 8.79 4.96 19.50
N GLU A 306 9.08 4.67 20.77
CA GLU A 306 8.94 3.34 21.35
C GLU A 306 7.49 2.88 21.36
N LEU A 307 7.24 1.57 21.16
CA LEU A 307 5.90 1.01 21.13
C LEU A 307 5.11 1.36 22.39
N LEU A 308 3.88 1.80 22.22
CA LEU A 308 2.92 2.00 23.30
C LEU A 308 2.10 0.71 23.56
N ASN A 309 1.31 0.74 24.61
CA ASN A 309 0.52 -0.42 25.05
C ASN A 309 -0.51 -0.91 24.03
N THR A 310 -0.98 -0.04 23.13
CA THR A 310 -1.94 -0.39 22.09
C THR A 310 -1.62 0.26 20.76
N ILE A 311 -1.95 -0.44 19.68
CA ILE A 311 -1.85 0.07 18.31
C ILE A 311 -2.60 1.40 18.16
N ASN A 312 -3.79 1.51 18.73
CA ASN A 312 -4.59 2.72 18.59
C ASN A 312 -3.99 3.92 19.34
N ASN A 313 -3.33 3.71 20.47
CA ASN A 313 -2.64 4.79 21.18
C ASN A 313 -1.46 5.33 20.37
N MET A 314 -0.70 4.45 19.68
CA MET A 314 0.36 4.87 18.78
C MET A 314 -0.17 5.72 17.62
N PHE A 315 -1.29 5.33 17.03
CA PHE A 315 -1.94 6.10 15.97
C PHE A 315 -2.40 7.49 16.46
N LEU A 316 -3.05 7.56 17.62
CA LEU A 316 -3.49 8.84 18.19
C LEU A 316 -2.31 9.75 18.55
N ASP A 317 -1.19 9.18 19.01
CA ASP A 317 0.05 9.92 19.26
C ASP A 317 0.63 10.52 17.96
N ILE A 318 0.70 9.74 16.87
CA ILE A 318 1.13 10.25 15.55
C ILE A 318 0.23 11.40 15.08
N ARG A 319 -1.08 11.25 15.22
CA ARG A 319 -2.02 12.29 14.83
C ARG A 319 -1.85 13.58 15.64
N ALA A 320 -1.68 13.47 16.94
CA ALA A 320 -1.46 14.63 17.82
C ALA A 320 -0.19 15.39 17.40
N LYS A 321 0.92 14.69 17.17
CA LYS A 321 2.18 15.27 16.71
C LYS A 321 2.10 15.90 15.33
N LYS A 322 1.33 15.29 14.39
CA LYS A 322 1.08 15.88 13.07
C LYS A 322 0.35 17.21 13.18
N LEU A 323 -0.68 17.29 14.01
CA LEU A 323 -1.46 18.52 14.23
C LEU A 323 -0.65 19.62 14.92
N GLU A 324 0.28 19.26 15.82
CA GLU A 324 1.19 20.24 16.44
C GLU A 324 2.16 20.83 15.40
N ASN A 325 2.72 20.00 14.51
CA ASN A 325 3.63 20.46 13.47
C ASN A 325 2.96 21.40 12.46
N VAL A 326 1.68 21.18 12.13
CA VAL A 326 0.90 22.08 11.27
C VAL A 326 0.71 23.44 11.92
N LYS A 327 0.45 23.50 13.23
CA LYS A 327 0.27 24.77 13.98
C LYS A 327 1.55 25.58 14.17
N LEU A 328 2.73 24.93 14.07
CA LEU A 328 4.04 25.59 14.20
C LEU A 328 4.59 26.07 12.85
N GLY A 329 3.98 25.67 11.73
CA GLY A 329 4.38 26.01 10.37
C GLY A 329 3.60 27.16 9.73
N ASP A 330 2.58 27.68 10.41
CA ASP A 330 1.85 28.91 10.09
C ASP A 330 2.49 30.13 10.84
#